data_fdd96aed657697bba49415f69d8e7b28
#
_entry.id   fdd96aed657697bba49415f69d8e7b28
#
_cell.length_a   1.000
_cell.length_b   1.000
_cell.length_c   1.000
_cell.angle_alpha   90.00
_cell.angle_beta   90.00
_cell.angle_gamma   90.00
#
_symmetry.space_group_name_H-M   'P 1'
#
loop_
_entity.id
_entity.type
_entity.pdbx_description
1 polymer ?
#
loop_
_entity_poly.entity_id
_entity_poly.type
_entity_poly.pdbx_seq_one_letter_code
_entity_poly.pdbx_strand_id
1 'polypeptide(L)'
;RNTRRQRQMCIRDRIIGVYSKDLVEVFASVAKKLGMEHVLVVHGADGLDEITITEKTYVAELKDGDIKKFEIIPEDFGLQRALFEQIEANSPEESYQMIIDAFSGNESPVTDMIAMNAGAAIYLAGCEDSIEEGVYKAKNVLKNGSAKNALEQYVKFSNLK
;
A
#
# COMPACT_ATOMS: atom_id res chain seq x y z
N ARG A 1 -11.13 -30.18 3.17
CA ARG A 1 -10.23 -30.10 1.97
C ARG A 1 -10.11 -28.68 1.37
N ASN A 2 -10.90 -27.71 1.77
CA ASN A 2 -10.85 -26.33 1.23
C ASN A 2 -9.88 -25.38 1.96
N THR A 3 -9.44 -25.72 3.16
CA THR A 3 -8.58 -24.86 3.99
C THR A 3 -7.16 -24.68 3.41
N ARG A 4 -6.65 -25.64 2.64
CA ARG A 4 -5.32 -25.52 2.01
C ARG A 4 -5.31 -24.53 0.83
N ARG A 5 -6.40 -24.45 0.04
CA ARG A 5 -6.51 -23.51 -1.09
C ARG A 5 -6.67 -22.07 -0.61
N GLN A 6 -7.45 -21.83 0.46
CA GLN A 6 -7.58 -20.49 1.05
C GLN A 6 -6.26 -20.00 1.68
N ARG A 7 -5.48 -20.88 2.35
CA ARG A 7 -4.15 -20.51 2.84
C ARG A 7 -3.16 -20.19 1.71
N GLN A 8 -3.25 -20.87 0.57
CA GLN A 8 -2.40 -20.57 -0.58
C GLN A 8 -2.78 -19.24 -1.25
N MET A 9 -4.06 -18.88 -1.37
CA MET A 9 -4.49 -17.59 -1.92
C MET A 9 -4.03 -16.40 -1.04
N CYS A 10 -4.01 -16.55 0.30
CA CYS A 10 -3.51 -15.50 1.21
C CYS A 10 -1.98 -15.36 1.25
N ILE A 11 -1.22 -16.21 0.56
CA ILE A 11 0.25 -16.24 0.63
C ILE A 11 0.89 -15.75 -0.68
N ARG A 12 0.13 -15.60 -1.76
CA ARG A 12 0.69 -15.39 -3.10
C ARG A 12 1.11 -13.97 -3.40
N ASP A 13 0.30 -13.00 -2.99
CA ASP A 13 0.49 -11.60 -3.34
C ASP A 13 0.52 -10.73 -2.09
N ARG A 14 1.60 -9.99 -1.86
CA ARG A 14 1.78 -9.17 -0.64
C ARG A 14 2.59 -7.92 -0.88
N ILE A 15 2.18 -6.84 -0.21
CA ILE A 15 3.09 -5.75 0.13
C ILE A 15 3.70 -6.05 1.49
N ILE A 16 5.01 -5.92 1.61
CA ILE A 16 5.78 -6.10 2.84
C ILE A 16 6.60 -4.84 3.06
N GLY A 17 6.25 -4.10 4.10
CA GLY A 17 7.07 -2.99 4.56
C GLY A 17 8.23 -3.46 5.42
N VAL A 18 9.39 -2.87 5.25
CA VAL A 18 10.59 -3.15 6.05
C VAL A 18 11.21 -1.85 6.56
N TYR A 19 11.73 -1.90 7.79
CA TYR A 19 12.30 -0.73 8.47
C TYR A 19 13.69 -0.30 7.98
N SER A 20 14.31 -1.05 7.07
CA SER A 20 15.65 -0.77 6.54
C SER A 20 15.75 -1.14 5.07
N LYS A 21 16.42 -0.29 4.29
CA LYS A 21 16.70 -0.54 2.87
C LYS A 21 17.39 -1.88 2.62
N ASP A 22 18.30 -2.28 3.50
CA ASP A 22 19.08 -3.52 3.34
C ASP A 22 18.19 -4.78 3.41
N LEU A 23 17.01 -4.67 4.03
CA LEU A 23 16.04 -5.76 4.14
C LEU A 23 15.17 -5.93 2.89
N VAL A 24 15.07 -4.92 2.02
CA VAL A 24 14.19 -4.94 0.86
C VAL A 24 14.49 -6.16 -0.04
N GLU A 25 15.75 -6.35 -0.45
CA GLU A 25 16.16 -7.48 -1.29
C GLU A 25 16.15 -8.82 -0.54
N VAL A 26 16.50 -8.79 0.75
CA VAL A 26 16.50 -9.98 1.60
C VAL A 26 15.11 -10.58 1.70
N PHE A 27 14.10 -9.74 2.01
CA PHE A 27 12.72 -10.20 2.14
C PHE A 27 12.12 -10.66 0.81
N ALA A 28 12.44 -9.99 -0.32
CA ALA A 28 12.04 -10.46 -1.64
C ALA A 28 12.64 -11.85 -1.96
N SER A 29 13.91 -12.07 -1.59
CA SER A 29 14.57 -13.37 -1.75
C SER A 29 13.96 -14.45 -0.88
N VAL A 30 13.55 -14.11 0.36
CA VAL A 30 12.81 -15.03 1.25
C VAL A 30 11.44 -15.35 0.67
N ALA A 31 10.69 -14.35 0.19
CA ALA A 31 9.39 -14.53 -0.45
C ALA A 31 9.48 -15.50 -1.64
N LYS A 32 10.49 -15.34 -2.49
CA LYS A 32 10.79 -16.26 -3.59
C LYS A 32 11.03 -17.69 -3.11
N LYS A 33 11.84 -17.87 -2.07
CA LYS A 33 12.12 -19.21 -1.49
C LYS A 33 10.87 -19.85 -0.86
N LEU A 34 9.94 -19.04 -0.36
CA LEU A 34 8.65 -19.49 0.18
C LEU A 34 7.62 -19.80 -0.91
N GLY A 35 7.95 -19.61 -2.18
CA GLY A 35 7.08 -19.89 -3.31
C GLY A 35 5.94 -18.87 -3.47
N MET A 36 6.16 -17.62 -3.04
CA MET A 36 5.24 -16.52 -3.33
C MET A 36 5.33 -16.15 -4.80
N GLU A 37 4.22 -15.67 -5.39
CA GLU A 37 4.14 -15.40 -6.83
C GLU A 37 4.37 -13.93 -7.15
N HIS A 38 3.72 -13.02 -6.42
CA HIS A 38 3.84 -11.58 -6.65
C HIS A 38 3.97 -10.85 -5.31
N VAL A 39 5.09 -10.19 -5.08
CA VAL A 39 5.37 -9.49 -3.81
C VAL A 39 6.09 -8.18 -4.08
N LEU A 40 5.65 -7.11 -3.43
CA LEU A 40 6.40 -5.87 -3.31
C LEU A 40 6.97 -5.78 -1.91
N VAL A 41 8.28 -5.64 -1.79
CA VAL A 41 8.95 -5.29 -0.53
C VAL A 41 9.36 -3.84 -0.63
N VAL A 42 8.94 -3.02 0.33
CA VAL A 42 9.08 -1.56 0.26
C VAL A 42 9.75 -0.98 1.50
N HIS A 43 10.47 0.14 1.32
CA HIS A 43 11.06 0.93 2.38
C HIS A 43 11.18 2.39 1.95
N GLY A 44 10.56 3.31 2.67
CA GLY A 44 10.67 4.75 2.47
C GLY A 44 12.04 5.27 2.88
N ALA A 45 12.63 6.17 2.08
CA ALA A 45 13.92 6.78 2.42
C ALA A 45 13.85 7.68 3.67
N ASP A 46 12.65 8.07 4.08
CA ASP A 46 12.32 8.76 5.32
C ASP A 46 12.25 7.84 6.55
N GLY A 47 12.39 6.52 6.36
CA GLY A 47 12.39 5.51 7.42
C GLY A 47 11.05 4.78 7.59
N LEU A 48 10.02 5.14 6.84
CA LEU A 48 8.74 4.45 6.88
C LEU A 48 8.83 3.07 6.20
N ASP A 49 8.13 2.11 6.76
CA ASP A 49 7.94 0.76 6.19
C ASP A 49 6.73 0.71 5.23
N GLU A 50 6.52 1.80 4.47
CA GLU A 50 5.44 2.00 3.51
C GLU A 50 5.94 2.69 2.24
N ILE A 51 5.09 2.80 1.21
CA ILE A 51 5.32 3.70 0.09
C ILE A 51 5.03 5.12 0.56
N THR A 52 6.08 5.95 0.63
CA THR A 52 5.99 7.28 1.22
C THR A 52 5.70 8.37 0.19
N ILE A 53 5.03 9.43 0.65
CA ILE A 53 4.77 10.67 -0.11
C ILE A 53 5.85 11.75 0.15
N THR A 54 6.73 11.55 1.14
CA THR A 54 7.71 12.58 1.55
C THR A 54 9.03 12.44 0.82
N GLU A 55 9.42 11.20 0.51
CA GLU A 55 10.69 10.86 -0.10
C GLU A 55 10.51 9.77 -1.16
N LYS A 56 11.60 9.25 -1.69
CA LYS A 56 11.57 8.06 -2.53
C LYS A 56 11.37 6.80 -1.71
N THR A 57 10.79 5.78 -2.33
CA THR A 57 10.62 4.45 -1.76
C THR A 57 11.47 3.45 -2.53
N TYR A 58 12.28 2.67 -1.82
CA TYR A 58 13.02 1.55 -2.40
C TYR A 58 12.10 0.34 -2.50
N VAL A 59 12.09 -0.31 -3.65
CA VAL A 59 11.21 -1.44 -3.94
C VAL A 59 12.01 -2.62 -4.47
N ALA A 60 11.69 -3.82 -3.99
CA ALA A 60 12.02 -5.06 -4.66
C ALA A 60 10.71 -5.80 -4.99
N GLU A 61 10.46 -5.99 -6.27
CA GLU A 61 9.33 -6.74 -6.78
C GLU A 61 9.75 -8.17 -7.12
N LEU A 62 9.13 -9.14 -6.48
CA LEU A 62 9.10 -10.51 -6.93
C LEU A 62 7.88 -10.69 -7.83
N LYS A 63 8.08 -11.07 -9.08
CA LYS A 63 7.01 -11.40 -10.03
C LYS A 63 7.48 -12.51 -10.97
N ASP A 64 6.66 -13.54 -11.17
CA ASP A 64 6.94 -14.66 -12.05
C ASP A 64 8.31 -15.35 -11.80
N GLY A 65 8.73 -15.34 -10.53
CA GLY A 65 10.01 -15.93 -10.10
C GLY A 65 11.23 -15.02 -10.26
N ASP A 66 11.10 -13.82 -10.80
CA ASP A 66 12.16 -12.84 -10.94
C ASP A 66 12.05 -11.73 -9.89
N ILE A 67 13.20 -11.23 -9.44
CA ILE A 67 13.26 -10.09 -8.52
C ILE A 67 13.82 -8.90 -9.28
N LYS A 68 13.01 -7.83 -9.38
CA LYS A 68 13.42 -6.54 -9.92
C LYS A 68 13.52 -5.51 -8.81
N LYS A 69 14.54 -4.63 -8.85
CA LYS A 69 14.71 -3.53 -7.91
C LYS A 69 14.53 -2.22 -8.65
N PHE A 70 13.75 -1.33 -8.06
CA PHE A 70 13.51 0.02 -8.57
C PHE A 70 13.18 0.98 -7.43
N GLU A 71 13.04 2.24 -7.74
CA GLU A 71 12.61 3.28 -6.81
C GLU A 71 11.28 3.83 -7.29
N ILE A 72 10.43 4.24 -6.36
CA ILE A 72 9.18 4.96 -6.59
C ILE A 72 9.33 6.35 -6.00
N ILE A 73 8.90 7.36 -6.73
CA ILE A 73 8.78 8.73 -6.23
C ILE A 73 7.35 9.22 -6.44
N PRO A 74 6.84 10.13 -5.59
CA PRO A 74 5.47 10.67 -5.72
C PRO A 74 5.19 11.27 -7.09
N GLU A 75 6.19 11.88 -7.68
CA GLU A 75 6.13 12.54 -9.00
C GLU A 75 5.83 11.56 -10.14
N ASP A 76 6.16 10.27 -10.00
CA ASP A 76 5.82 9.22 -10.98
C ASP A 76 4.30 9.07 -11.14
N PHE A 77 3.53 9.50 -10.14
CA PHE A 77 2.06 9.43 -10.10
C PHE A 77 1.40 10.82 -10.26
N GLY A 78 2.18 11.84 -10.64
CA GLY A 78 1.69 13.21 -10.73
C GLY A 78 1.36 13.85 -9.38
N LEU A 79 1.94 13.31 -8.29
CA LEU A 79 1.75 13.81 -6.93
C LEU A 79 2.93 14.72 -6.53
N GLN A 80 2.69 15.60 -5.57
CA GLN A 80 3.73 16.43 -4.99
C GLN A 80 4.23 15.81 -3.70
N ARG A 81 5.53 15.96 -3.45
CA ARG A 81 6.10 15.56 -2.16
C ARG A 81 5.50 16.40 -1.04
N ALA A 82 5.28 15.74 0.07
CA ALA A 82 4.82 16.37 1.31
C ALA A 82 5.97 16.47 2.32
N LEU A 83 5.77 17.29 3.33
CA LEU A 83 6.61 17.29 4.53
C LEU A 83 6.12 16.18 5.47
N PHE A 84 7.04 15.59 6.24
CA PHE A 84 6.73 14.48 7.14
C PHE A 84 5.66 14.87 8.17
N GLU A 85 5.71 16.10 8.68
CA GLU A 85 4.75 16.65 9.63
C GLU A 85 3.30 16.70 9.10
N GLN A 86 3.13 16.64 7.78
CA GLN A 86 1.80 16.65 7.15
C GLN A 86 1.12 15.27 7.13
N ILE A 87 1.89 14.21 7.39
CA ILE A 87 1.38 12.82 7.44
C ILE A 87 1.53 12.20 8.83
N GLU A 88 2.24 12.86 9.75
CA GLU A 88 2.43 12.41 11.11
C GLU A 88 1.13 12.58 11.92
N ALA A 89 0.77 11.56 12.70
CA ALA A 89 -0.33 11.60 13.64
C ALA A 89 0.22 11.42 15.06
N ASN A 90 -0.11 12.36 15.97
CA ASN A 90 0.39 12.36 17.33
C ASN A 90 -0.51 11.58 18.31
N SER A 91 -1.68 11.14 17.86
CA SER A 91 -2.62 10.34 18.64
C SER A 91 -3.45 9.41 17.76
N PRO A 92 -4.03 8.33 18.34
CA PRO A 92 -4.97 7.48 17.62
C PRO A 92 -6.19 8.24 17.09
N GLU A 93 -6.68 9.22 17.82
CA GLU A 93 -7.82 10.07 17.45
C GLU A 93 -7.50 10.94 16.24
N GLU A 94 -6.30 11.54 16.22
CA GLU A 94 -5.80 12.31 15.07
C GLU A 94 -5.64 11.42 13.84
N SER A 95 -5.00 10.25 13.98
CA SER A 95 -4.86 9.26 12.91
C SER A 95 -6.22 8.83 12.35
N TYR A 96 -7.19 8.55 13.22
CA TYR A 96 -8.55 8.22 12.81
C TYR A 96 -9.20 9.35 12.00
N GLN A 97 -9.07 10.59 12.46
CA GLN A 97 -9.65 11.74 11.75
C GLN A 97 -9.01 11.92 10.37
N MET A 98 -7.68 11.80 10.27
CA MET A 98 -6.95 11.89 9.00
C MET A 98 -7.44 10.82 8.00
N ILE A 99 -7.69 9.59 8.47
CA ILE A 99 -8.24 8.50 7.63
C ILE A 99 -9.67 8.83 7.18
N ILE A 100 -10.53 9.30 8.09
CA ILE A 100 -11.93 9.66 7.76
C ILE A 100 -11.98 10.81 6.74
N ASP A 101 -11.12 11.80 6.88
CA ASP A 101 -11.02 12.92 5.96
C ASP A 101 -10.57 12.46 4.58
N ALA A 102 -9.54 11.60 4.49
CA ALA A 102 -9.09 11.00 3.25
C ALA A 102 -10.19 10.15 2.59
N PHE A 103 -10.91 9.33 3.36
CA PHE A 103 -12.00 8.48 2.86
C PHE A 103 -13.28 9.27 2.51
N SER A 104 -13.35 10.53 2.94
CA SER A 104 -14.40 11.46 2.53
C SER A 104 -14.08 12.21 1.23
N GLY A 105 -12.95 11.90 0.59
CA GLY A 105 -12.52 12.48 -0.68
C GLY A 105 -11.81 13.82 -0.56
N ASN A 106 -11.40 14.21 0.65
CA ASN A 106 -10.61 15.42 0.84
C ASN A 106 -9.21 15.23 0.27
N GLU A 107 -8.74 16.16 -0.51
CA GLU A 107 -7.38 16.15 -1.07
C GLU A 107 -6.38 16.58 0.01
N SER A 108 -5.39 15.73 0.29
CA SER A 108 -4.34 15.98 1.27
C SER A 108 -3.14 15.05 1.02
N PRO A 109 -1.96 15.34 1.59
CA PRO A 109 -0.81 14.41 1.54
C PRO A 109 -1.14 13.02 2.08
N VAL A 110 -1.96 12.93 3.12
CA VAL A 110 -2.43 11.63 3.67
C VAL A 110 -3.27 10.87 2.65
N THR A 111 -4.17 11.55 1.96
CA THR A 111 -5.00 10.95 0.89
C THR A 111 -4.12 10.41 -0.24
N ASP A 112 -3.12 11.18 -0.65
CA ASP A 112 -2.18 10.77 -1.69
C ASP A 112 -1.32 9.58 -1.26
N MET A 113 -0.80 9.57 -0.02
CA MET A 113 -0.05 8.44 0.53
C MET A 113 -0.90 7.17 0.61
N ILE A 114 -2.15 7.28 1.07
CA ILE A 114 -3.10 6.16 1.08
C ILE A 114 -3.33 5.65 -0.35
N ALA A 115 -3.49 6.56 -1.32
CA ALA A 115 -3.69 6.18 -2.72
C ALA A 115 -2.48 5.46 -3.31
N MET A 116 -1.24 5.86 -2.98
CA MET A 116 -0.02 5.18 -3.44
C MET A 116 0.06 3.74 -2.90
N ASN A 117 -0.16 3.55 -1.61
CA ASN A 117 -0.13 2.22 -0.98
C ASN A 117 -1.29 1.33 -1.44
N ALA A 118 -2.51 1.87 -1.53
CA ALA A 118 -3.66 1.15 -2.07
C ALA A 118 -3.49 0.83 -3.56
N GLY A 119 -2.91 1.74 -4.33
CA GLY A 119 -2.61 1.53 -5.75
C GLY A 119 -1.65 0.38 -5.99
N ALA A 120 -0.60 0.29 -5.18
CA ALA A 120 0.33 -0.84 -5.22
C ALA A 120 -0.38 -2.17 -4.87
N ALA A 121 -1.31 -2.15 -3.89
CA ALA A 121 -2.11 -3.33 -3.56
C ALA A 121 -3.07 -3.72 -4.69
N ILE A 122 -3.67 -2.77 -5.38
CA ILE A 122 -4.55 -3.00 -6.54
C ILE A 122 -3.77 -3.64 -7.70
N TYR A 123 -2.56 -3.14 -7.98
CA TYR A 123 -1.65 -3.72 -8.96
C TYR A 123 -1.27 -5.17 -8.59
N LEU A 124 -0.83 -5.40 -7.35
CA LEU A 124 -0.49 -6.74 -6.87
C LEU A 124 -1.65 -7.74 -6.99
N ALA A 125 -2.87 -7.28 -6.74
CA ALA A 125 -4.07 -8.10 -6.88
C ALA A 125 -4.46 -8.41 -8.34
N GLY A 126 -3.68 -7.90 -9.32
CA GLY A 126 -3.98 -8.08 -10.75
C GLY A 126 -5.25 -7.36 -11.21
N CYS A 127 -5.66 -6.34 -10.49
CA CYS A 127 -6.83 -5.53 -10.84
C CYS A 127 -6.49 -4.39 -11.81
N GLU A 128 -5.22 -4.02 -11.91
CA GLU A 128 -4.64 -3.07 -12.86
C GLU A 128 -3.26 -3.57 -13.31
N ASP A 129 -2.80 -3.12 -14.46
CA ASP A 129 -1.57 -3.62 -15.09
C ASP A 129 -0.30 -2.90 -14.60
N SER A 130 -0.45 -1.78 -13.90
CA SER A 130 0.65 -1.00 -13.32
C SER A 130 0.29 -0.39 -11.96
N ILE A 131 1.33 -0.01 -11.18
CA ILE A 131 1.13 0.73 -9.92
C ILE A 131 0.48 2.09 -10.22
N GLU A 132 0.85 2.76 -11.32
CA GLU A 132 0.29 4.05 -11.72
C GLU A 132 -1.22 3.96 -11.94
N GLU A 133 -1.69 2.97 -12.70
CA GLU A 133 -3.13 2.73 -12.90
C GLU A 133 -3.84 2.39 -11.59
N GLY A 134 -3.17 1.60 -10.73
CA GLY A 134 -3.65 1.30 -9.39
C GLY A 134 -3.84 2.55 -8.53
N VAL A 135 -2.86 3.48 -8.54
CA VAL A 135 -2.94 4.76 -7.82
C VAL A 135 -4.09 5.62 -8.36
N TYR A 136 -4.23 5.72 -9.67
CA TYR A 136 -5.35 6.42 -10.29
C TYR A 136 -6.71 5.84 -9.85
N LYS A 137 -6.83 4.51 -9.85
CA LYS A 137 -8.03 3.82 -9.38
C LYS A 137 -8.29 4.06 -7.89
N ALA A 138 -7.27 4.00 -7.05
CA ALA A 138 -7.37 4.27 -5.62
C ALA A 138 -7.87 5.69 -5.35
N LYS A 139 -7.33 6.71 -6.04
CA LYS A 139 -7.81 8.11 -5.95
C LYS A 139 -9.29 8.22 -6.32
N ASN A 140 -9.74 7.55 -7.36
CA ASN A 140 -11.15 7.56 -7.75
C ASN A 140 -12.06 6.90 -6.69
N VAL A 141 -11.61 5.80 -6.07
CA VAL A 141 -12.33 5.11 -4.98
C VAL A 141 -12.44 5.98 -3.73
N LEU A 142 -11.39 6.72 -3.38
CA LEU A 142 -11.41 7.69 -2.29
C LEU A 142 -12.37 8.84 -2.60
N LYS A 143 -12.26 9.43 -3.80
CA LYS A 143 -13.05 10.59 -4.22
C LYS A 143 -14.55 10.31 -4.33
N ASN A 144 -14.95 9.11 -4.74
CA ASN A 144 -16.37 8.74 -4.90
C ASN A 144 -17.02 8.21 -3.62
N GLY A 145 -16.30 8.14 -2.51
CA GLY A 145 -16.78 7.69 -1.20
C GLY A 145 -16.93 6.18 -1.04
N SER A 146 -16.50 5.37 -2.02
CA SER A 146 -16.56 3.91 -1.94
C SER A 146 -15.70 3.35 -0.81
N ALA A 147 -14.54 3.95 -0.55
CA ALA A 147 -13.66 3.57 0.55
C ALA A 147 -14.35 3.79 1.91
N LYS A 148 -15.01 4.94 2.10
CA LYS A 148 -15.78 5.24 3.31
C LYS A 148 -16.91 4.23 3.54
N ASN A 149 -17.68 3.95 2.51
CA ASN A 149 -18.75 2.95 2.59
C ASN A 149 -18.21 1.56 2.97
N ALA A 150 -17.07 1.16 2.41
CA ALA A 150 -16.44 -0.12 2.76
C ALA A 150 -16.01 -0.17 4.22
N LEU A 151 -15.40 0.91 4.75
CA LEU A 151 -15.04 1.03 6.16
C LEU A 151 -16.26 0.93 7.07
N GLU A 152 -17.36 1.66 6.76
CA GLU A 152 -18.58 1.63 7.55
C GLU A 152 -19.21 0.23 7.57
N GLN A 153 -19.23 -0.47 6.44
CA GLN A 153 -19.69 -1.86 6.35
C GLN A 153 -18.80 -2.80 7.18
N TYR A 154 -17.49 -2.66 7.10
CA TYR A 154 -16.55 -3.45 7.89
C TYR A 154 -16.74 -3.25 9.39
N VAL A 155 -16.86 -2.00 9.86
CA VAL A 155 -17.11 -1.66 11.26
C VAL A 155 -18.46 -2.26 11.72
N LYS A 156 -19.51 -2.11 10.90
CA LYS A 156 -20.81 -2.71 11.20
C LYS A 156 -20.73 -4.24 11.32
N PHE A 157 -20.05 -4.89 10.38
CA PHE A 157 -19.90 -6.35 10.39
C PHE A 157 -19.06 -6.84 11.58
N SER A 158 -17.95 -6.17 11.90
CA SER A 158 -17.06 -6.55 13.01
C SER A 158 -17.71 -6.39 14.40
N ASN A 159 -18.74 -5.53 14.52
CA ASN A 159 -19.50 -5.33 15.75
C ASN A 159 -20.75 -6.21 15.86
N LEU A 160 -21.05 -7.04 14.85
CA LEU A 160 -22.10 -8.05 14.96
C LEU A 160 -21.56 -9.18 15.87
N LYS A 161 -22.02 -9.22 17.11
CA LYS A 161 -21.82 -10.33 18.04
C LYS A 161 -22.92 -11.36 17.89
#